data_26c66a7d18a539548d4f8e44358ef50b
#
_entry.id   26c66a7d18a539548d4f8e44358ef50b
#
_cell.length_a   1.000
_cell.length_b   1.000
_cell.length_c   1.000
_cell.angle_alpha   90.00
_cell.angle_beta   90.00
_cell.angle_gamma   90.00
#
_symmetry.space_group_name_H-M   'P 1'
#
loop_
_entity.id
_entity.type
_entity.pdbx_description
1 polymer ?
#
loop_
_entity_poly.entity_id
_entity_poly.type
_entity_poly.pdbx_seq_one_letter_code
_entity_poly.pdbx_strand_id
1 'polypeptide(L)'
;YPDGNVKPGGNITRAEVATIFFRLLTEKVRTANSTQANSLSDVSRGQWFNHAISTLSSMGIVKGNPDGTFDPDAPITRAEFAAIAARFDDKNTNTTSNFSDIASHWAKDEIGVAANKGWINGYPDSTFRPDQYITRAEAMTLVNRVLNRLPEKSEDLLDDMIKWPDNADASVWYYLAVQEATNSHDYSDKSDADKYEKWTKIRDARDWTLLEK
;
A
#
# COMPACT_ATOMS: atom_id res chain seq x y z
N TYR A 1 8.14 -6.40 -12.09
CA TYR A 1 9.46 -5.93 -12.54
C TYR A 1 9.71 -6.37 -13.99
N PRO A 2 10.73 -5.77 -14.68
CA PRO A 2 11.05 -6.14 -16.07
C PRO A 2 11.45 -7.61 -16.24
N ASP A 3 11.87 -8.28 -15.17
CA ASP A 3 12.23 -9.70 -15.15
C ASP A 3 10.99 -10.64 -15.04
N GLY A 4 9.77 -10.09 -15.04
CA GLY A 4 8.52 -10.82 -14.93
C GLY A 4 8.18 -11.30 -13.51
N ASN A 5 8.88 -10.84 -12.48
CA ASN A 5 8.66 -11.19 -11.09
C ASN A 5 7.98 -10.07 -10.30
N VAL A 6 7.25 -10.42 -9.24
CA VAL A 6 6.67 -9.46 -8.27
C VAL A 6 7.52 -9.29 -7.02
N LYS A 7 8.44 -10.22 -6.74
CA LYS A 7 9.37 -10.23 -5.60
C LYS A 7 8.67 -10.08 -4.25
N PRO A 8 7.74 -10.98 -3.89
CA PRO A 8 6.88 -10.83 -2.71
C PRO A 8 7.67 -10.74 -1.40
N GLY A 9 8.81 -11.45 -1.29
CA GLY A 9 9.70 -11.41 -0.12
C GLY A 9 10.68 -10.25 -0.09
N GLY A 10 10.78 -9.45 -1.17
CA GLY A 10 11.63 -8.26 -1.21
C GLY A 10 11.05 -7.09 -0.43
N ASN A 11 11.90 -6.20 0.06
CA ASN A 11 11.45 -4.95 0.66
C ASN A 11 10.83 -4.03 -0.40
N ILE A 12 9.84 -3.25 -0.01
CA ILE A 12 9.26 -2.20 -0.85
C ILE A 12 9.87 -0.85 -0.46
N THR A 13 10.12 0.01 -1.45
CA THR A 13 10.72 1.32 -1.19
C THR A 13 9.67 2.37 -0.84
N ARG A 14 10.12 3.47 -0.22
CA ARG A 14 9.29 4.62 0.12
C ARG A 14 8.66 5.25 -1.12
N ALA A 15 9.41 5.36 -2.23
CA ALA A 15 8.89 5.86 -3.51
C ALA A 15 7.83 4.94 -4.13
N GLU A 16 8.03 3.61 -4.08
CA GLU A 16 7.04 2.65 -4.57
C GLU A 16 5.73 2.76 -3.79
N VAL A 17 5.81 2.87 -2.45
CA VAL A 17 4.62 3.04 -1.61
C VAL A 17 3.92 4.37 -1.90
N ALA A 18 4.64 5.48 -1.99
CA ALA A 18 4.05 6.77 -2.36
C ALA A 18 3.34 6.68 -3.72
N THR A 19 3.94 6.03 -4.71
CA THR A 19 3.33 5.87 -6.02
C THR A 19 2.06 5.01 -5.97
N ILE A 20 2.03 3.95 -5.17
CA ILE A 20 0.82 3.14 -4.95
C ILE A 20 -0.31 4.02 -4.39
N PHE A 21 -0.08 4.75 -3.30
CA PHE A 21 -1.11 5.61 -2.70
C PHE A 21 -1.55 6.75 -3.63
N PHE A 22 -0.64 7.32 -4.43
CA PHE A 22 -1.00 8.30 -5.47
C PHE A 22 -1.94 7.71 -6.51
N ARG A 23 -1.70 6.48 -6.96
CA ARG A 23 -2.56 5.76 -7.92
C ARG A 23 -3.94 5.44 -7.33
N LEU A 24 -4.04 5.22 -6.02
CA LEU A 24 -5.29 4.94 -5.29
C LEU A 24 -6.17 6.18 -5.10
N LEU A 25 -5.64 7.40 -5.26
CA LEU A 25 -6.45 8.61 -5.24
C LEU A 25 -7.51 8.55 -6.33
N THR A 26 -8.73 8.98 -6.01
CA THR A 26 -9.74 9.19 -7.04
C THR A 26 -9.26 10.24 -8.04
N GLU A 27 -9.70 10.15 -9.29
CA GLU A 27 -9.32 11.10 -10.36
C GLU A 27 -9.56 12.56 -9.94
N LYS A 28 -10.69 12.82 -9.31
CA LYS A 28 -11.06 14.14 -8.79
C LYS A 28 -10.05 14.66 -7.75
N VAL A 29 -9.69 13.84 -6.78
CA VAL A 29 -8.75 14.22 -5.71
C VAL A 29 -7.34 14.37 -6.28
N ARG A 30 -6.89 13.44 -7.13
CA ARG A 30 -5.60 13.50 -7.78
C ARG A 30 -5.42 14.77 -8.62
N THR A 31 -6.38 15.08 -9.47
CA THR A 31 -6.34 16.27 -10.33
C THR A 31 -6.36 17.57 -9.51
N ALA A 32 -7.16 17.64 -8.45
CA ALA A 32 -7.27 18.84 -7.62
C ALA A 32 -6.00 19.13 -6.81
N ASN A 33 -5.17 18.10 -6.50
CA ASN A 33 -3.98 18.22 -5.66
C ASN A 33 -2.67 18.00 -6.43
N SER A 34 -2.76 17.77 -7.75
CA SER A 34 -1.61 17.43 -8.59
C SER A 34 -0.53 18.52 -8.56
N THR A 35 0.68 18.14 -8.19
CA THR A 35 1.84 19.01 -8.20
C THR A 35 3.14 18.23 -8.38
N GLN A 36 4.13 18.86 -9.03
CA GLN A 36 5.50 18.37 -9.12
C GLN A 36 6.47 19.20 -8.28
N ALA A 37 5.95 20.20 -7.55
CA ALA A 37 6.74 21.06 -6.69
C ALA A 37 6.75 20.52 -5.27
N ASN A 38 7.94 20.43 -4.69
CA ASN A 38 8.17 20.02 -3.31
C ASN A 38 9.45 20.72 -2.79
N SER A 39 9.71 20.58 -1.48
CA SER A 39 10.90 21.12 -0.80
C SER A 39 11.93 20.02 -0.44
N LEU A 40 11.76 18.79 -0.93
CA LEU A 40 12.61 17.66 -0.61
C LEU A 40 13.85 17.68 -1.50
N SER A 41 15.04 17.63 -0.89
CA SER A 41 16.30 17.85 -1.59
C SER A 41 16.68 16.73 -2.57
N ASP A 42 16.13 15.53 -2.36
CA ASP A 42 16.39 14.32 -3.13
C ASP A 42 15.23 13.91 -4.06
N VAL A 43 14.18 14.75 -4.15
CA VAL A 43 13.01 14.51 -5.03
C VAL A 43 12.97 15.60 -6.10
N SER A 44 13.66 15.33 -7.22
CA SER A 44 13.81 16.27 -8.33
C SER A 44 12.80 16.02 -9.44
N ARG A 45 12.46 17.08 -10.18
CA ARG A 45 11.61 17.00 -11.36
C ARG A 45 12.22 16.05 -12.40
N GLY A 46 11.38 15.20 -13.00
CA GLY A 46 11.81 14.19 -13.97
C GLY A 46 12.11 12.81 -13.40
N GLN A 47 12.22 12.68 -12.08
CA GLN A 47 12.24 11.36 -11.45
C GLN A 47 10.83 10.75 -11.49
N TRP A 48 10.73 9.45 -11.74
CA TRP A 48 9.45 8.74 -11.93
C TRP A 48 8.50 8.85 -10.74
N PHE A 49 9.02 9.03 -9.54
CA PHE A 49 8.27 9.15 -8.32
C PHE A 49 7.97 10.61 -7.91
N ASN A 50 8.55 11.61 -8.58
CA ASN A 50 8.42 13.01 -8.17
C ASN A 50 6.97 13.45 -8.05
N HIS A 51 6.16 13.19 -9.06
CA HIS A 51 4.76 13.62 -9.08
C HIS A 51 3.97 13.00 -7.93
N ALA A 52 4.15 11.70 -7.67
CA ALA A 52 3.47 11.01 -6.58
C ALA A 52 3.88 11.57 -5.21
N ILE A 53 5.19 11.69 -4.95
CA ILE A 53 5.70 12.19 -3.68
C ILE A 53 5.30 13.64 -3.47
N SER A 54 5.46 14.52 -4.47
CA SER A 54 5.10 15.94 -4.37
C SER A 54 3.61 16.12 -4.06
N THR A 55 2.75 15.40 -4.78
CA THR A 55 1.30 15.46 -4.56
C THR A 55 0.91 14.98 -3.18
N LEU A 56 1.37 13.80 -2.75
CA LEU A 56 1.03 13.26 -1.43
C LEU A 56 1.66 14.05 -0.30
N SER A 57 2.84 14.66 -0.51
CA SER A 57 3.46 15.57 0.47
C SER A 57 2.64 16.85 0.65
N SER A 58 2.16 17.45 -0.45
CA SER A 58 1.29 18.63 -0.38
C SER A 58 -0.05 18.35 0.33
N MET A 59 -0.53 17.10 0.26
CA MET A 59 -1.71 16.64 0.99
C MET A 59 -1.43 16.23 2.45
N GLY A 60 -0.17 16.22 2.89
CA GLY A 60 0.24 15.78 4.23
C GLY A 60 0.17 14.26 4.46
N ILE A 61 -0.06 13.45 3.41
CA ILE A 61 -0.15 11.99 3.50
C ILE A 61 1.23 11.37 3.69
N VAL A 62 2.23 11.80 2.91
CA VAL A 62 3.63 11.44 3.13
C VAL A 62 4.40 12.61 3.72
N LYS A 63 5.45 12.31 4.47
CA LYS A 63 6.35 13.30 5.06
C LYS A 63 7.79 12.93 4.76
N GLY A 64 8.61 13.96 4.52
CA GLY A 64 10.07 13.83 4.47
C GLY A 64 10.68 13.70 5.86
N ASN A 65 11.98 13.48 5.88
CA ASN A 65 12.80 13.43 7.08
C ASN A 65 13.11 14.84 7.61
N PRO A 66 13.52 14.97 8.89
CA PRO A 66 13.88 16.28 9.47
C PRO A 66 15.05 16.99 8.77
N ASP A 67 15.88 16.26 8.04
CA ASP A 67 17.01 16.82 7.27
C ASP A 67 16.62 17.36 5.89
N GLY A 68 15.32 17.26 5.54
CA GLY A 68 14.79 17.73 4.26
C GLY A 68 14.88 16.73 3.12
N THR A 69 15.24 15.47 3.39
CA THR A 69 15.21 14.36 2.42
C THR A 69 13.90 13.60 2.46
N PHE A 70 13.62 12.80 1.44
CA PHE A 70 12.55 11.79 1.44
C PHE A 70 13.09 10.36 1.51
N ASP A 71 14.32 10.14 1.05
CA ASP A 71 14.95 8.83 0.87
C ASP A 71 14.11 7.87 0.01
N PRO A 72 13.82 8.22 -1.26
CA PRO A 72 12.86 7.50 -2.10
C PRO A 72 13.20 6.02 -2.33
N ASP A 73 14.48 5.69 -2.39
CA ASP A 73 14.97 4.33 -2.62
C ASP A 73 15.17 3.51 -1.33
N ALA A 74 15.04 4.13 -0.17
CA ALA A 74 15.12 3.43 1.10
C ALA A 74 13.93 2.48 1.31
N PRO A 75 14.14 1.28 1.89
CA PRO A 75 13.05 0.44 2.32
C PRO A 75 12.16 1.16 3.34
N ILE A 76 10.84 1.01 3.21
CA ILE A 76 9.89 1.62 4.15
C ILE A 76 9.70 0.72 5.37
N THR A 77 9.58 1.33 6.55
CA THR A 77 9.26 0.60 7.77
C THR A 77 7.76 0.31 7.91
N ARG A 78 7.41 -0.65 8.75
CA ARG A 78 6.02 -0.98 9.09
C ARG A 78 5.27 0.22 9.66
N ALA A 79 5.93 1.02 10.52
CA ALA A 79 5.36 2.22 11.10
C ALA A 79 5.11 3.32 10.06
N GLU A 80 6.06 3.57 9.17
CA GLU A 80 5.90 4.56 8.10
C GLU A 80 4.76 4.19 7.16
N PHE A 81 4.64 2.91 6.80
CA PHE A 81 3.54 2.43 5.96
C PHE A 81 2.19 2.60 6.67
N ALA A 82 2.09 2.21 7.95
CA ALA A 82 0.88 2.40 8.75
C ALA A 82 0.48 3.88 8.85
N ALA A 83 1.47 4.77 9.02
CA ALA A 83 1.24 6.20 9.07
C ALA A 83 0.69 6.78 7.76
N ILE A 84 1.20 6.32 6.61
CA ILE A 84 0.67 6.71 5.29
C ILE A 84 -0.77 6.22 5.14
N ALA A 85 -1.06 4.96 5.45
CA ALA A 85 -2.39 4.39 5.37
C ALA A 85 -3.39 5.13 6.28
N ALA A 86 -3.01 5.42 7.52
CA ALA A 86 -3.85 6.15 8.47
C ALA A 86 -4.17 7.58 8.02
N ARG A 87 -3.21 8.28 7.40
CA ARG A 87 -3.39 9.64 6.87
C ARG A 87 -4.17 9.67 5.56
N PHE A 88 -4.17 8.58 4.83
CA PHE A 88 -4.97 8.44 3.61
C PHE A 88 -6.47 8.37 3.91
N ASP A 89 -6.85 7.87 5.09
CA ASP A 89 -8.23 7.87 5.59
C ASP A 89 -8.37 8.78 6.82
N ASP A 90 -8.93 9.96 6.61
CA ASP A 90 -9.12 11.02 7.60
C ASP A 90 -10.26 10.78 8.62
N LYS A 91 -10.96 9.65 8.55
CA LYS A 91 -12.24 9.45 9.26
C LYS A 91 -12.12 8.74 10.60
N ASN A 92 -10.95 8.29 11.02
CA ASN A 92 -10.83 7.53 12.26
C ASN A 92 -10.00 8.25 13.32
N THR A 93 -10.61 8.41 14.50
CA THR A 93 -10.02 9.03 15.68
C THR A 93 -9.61 8.02 16.77
N ASN A 94 -9.92 6.73 16.61
CA ASN A 94 -9.51 5.72 17.59
C ASN A 94 -8.06 5.30 17.38
N THR A 95 -7.19 5.73 18.29
CA THR A 95 -5.74 5.48 18.26
C THR A 95 -5.29 4.40 19.24
N THR A 96 -6.23 3.78 19.98
CA THR A 96 -5.89 2.79 20.99
C THR A 96 -5.41 1.49 20.35
N SER A 97 -4.28 0.97 20.79
CA SER A 97 -3.78 -0.35 20.41
C SER A 97 -3.08 -1.02 21.58
N ASN A 98 -3.00 -2.36 21.54
CA ASN A 98 -2.41 -3.18 22.60
C ASN A 98 -1.00 -3.66 22.27
N PHE A 99 -0.30 -3.04 21.33
CA PHE A 99 1.08 -3.42 21.00
C PHE A 99 2.04 -2.91 22.07
N SER A 100 2.87 -3.83 22.58
CA SER A 100 3.75 -3.56 23.71
C SER A 100 4.96 -2.67 23.38
N ASP A 101 5.33 -2.59 22.08
CA ASP A 101 6.56 -1.96 21.60
C ASP A 101 6.37 -0.59 20.95
N ILE A 102 5.15 -0.01 20.99
CA ILE A 102 4.87 1.29 20.36
C ILE A 102 4.58 2.42 21.34
N ALA A 103 4.64 2.18 22.66
CA ALA A 103 4.18 3.13 23.67
C ALA A 103 4.82 4.53 23.56
N SER A 104 6.11 4.59 23.20
CA SER A 104 6.88 5.84 22.98
C SER A 104 7.23 6.08 21.50
N HIS A 105 6.69 5.28 20.59
CA HIS A 105 7.00 5.40 19.17
C HIS A 105 6.25 6.57 18.54
N TRP A 106 6.88 7.31 17.63
CA TRP A 106 6.33 8.51 16.98
C TRP A 106 5.02 8.23 16.19
N ALA A 107 4.86 7.01 15.64
CA ALA A 107 3.69 6.61 14.86
C ALA A 107 2.65 5.84 15.70
N LYS A 108 2.70 5.92 17.04
CA LYS A 108 1.80 5.19 17.93
C LYS A 108 0.33 5.37 17.54
N ASP A 109 -0.08 6.60 17.31
CA ASP A 109 -1.48 6.93 17.03
C ASP A 109 -1.91 6.41 15.65
N GLU A 110 -1.06 6.60 14.63
CA GLU A 110 -1.32 6.09 13.29
C GLU A 110 -1.36 4.55 13.24
N ILE A 111 -0.47 3.89 13.98
CA ILE A 111 -0.49 2.42 14.14
C ILE A 111 -1.80 2.00 14.81
N GLY A 112 -2.23 2.71 15.85
CA GLY A 112 -3.50 2.46 16.51
C GLY A 112 -4.69 2.59 15.56
N VAL A 113 -4.75 3.65 14.77
CA VAL A 113 -5.78 3.84 13.72
C VAL A 113 -5.80 2.67 12.75
N ALA A 114 -4.65 2.30 12.18
CA ALA A 114 -4.56 1.23 11.19
C ALA A 114 -4.94 -0.15 11.78
N ALA A 115 -4.59 -0.40 13.04
CA ALA A 115 -4.97 -1.62 13.76
C ALA A 115 -6.47 -1.70 14.04
N ASN A 116 -7.08 -0.61 14.52
CA ASN A 116 -8.53 -0.55 14.77
C ASN A 116 -9.37 -0.71 13.49
N LYS A 117 -8.81 -0.35 12.36
CA LYS A 117 -9.43 -0.57 11.04
C LYS A 117 -9.22 -2.00 10.50
N GLY A 118 -8.44 -2.82 11.19
CA GLY A 118 -8.10 -4.18 10.74
C GLY A 118 -7.16 -4.21 9.52
N TRP A 119 -6.54 -3.09 9.18
CA TRP A 119 -5.59 -3.03 8.05
C TRP A 119 -4.27 -3.70 8.36
N ILE A 120 -3.81 -3.56 9.61
CA ILE A 120 -2.58 -4.17 10.10
C ILE A 120 -2.85 -5.09 11.27
N ASN A 121 -2.01 -6.12 11.39
CA ASN A 121 -1.96 -7.00 12.55
C ASN A 121 -0.56 -6.94 13.17
N GLY A 122 -0.51 -7.10 14.50
CA GLY A 122 0.74 -7.38 15.20
C GLY A 122 1.15 -8.84 15.08
N TYR A 123 2.19 -9.16 15.81
CA TYR A 123 2.69 -10.52 15.94
C TYR A 123 2.06 -11.23 17.16
N PRO A 124 2.14 -12.58 17.23
CA PRO A 124 1.58 -13.34 18.36
C PRO A 124 2.15 -12.99 19.74
N ASP A 125 3.33 -12.36 19.77
CA ASP A 125 3.99 -11.86 20.99
C ASP A 125 3.49 -10.47 21.43
N SER A 126 2.40 -10.00 20.85
CA SER A 126 1.81 -8.67 21.08
C SER A 126 2.71 -7.49 20.68
N THR A 127 3.70 -7.71 19.82
CA THR A 127 4.51 -6.63 19.24
C THR A 127 3.98 -6.21 17.88
N PHE A 128 4.29 -4.97 17.47
CA PHE A 128 4.05 -4.47 16.11
C PHE A 128 5.32 -4.47 15.26
N ARG A 129 6.47 -4.32 15.89
CA ARG A 129 7.80 -4.17 15.28
C ARG A 129 7.86 -2.97 14.33
N PRO A 130 7.66 -1.76 14.85
CA PRO A 130 7.44 -0.55 14.04
C PRO A 130 8.61 -0.23 13.10
N ASP A 131 9.84 -0.45 13.52
CA ASP A 131 11.05 -0.15 12.76
C ASP A 131 11.49 -1.26 11.79
N GLN A 132 10.79 -2.40 11.78
CA GLN A 132 11.06 -3.47 10.82
C GLN A 132 10.61 -3.03 9.42
N TYR A 133 11.42 -3.32 8.41
CA TYR A 133 11.02 -3.10 7.02
C TYR A 133 9.85 -4.02 6.63
N ILE A 134 8.94 -3.48 5.82
CA ILE A 134 7.81 -4.24 5.29
C ILE A 134 8.18 -4.88 3.95
N THR A 135 7.76 -6.11 3.76
CA THR A 135 7.92 -6.79 2.47
C THR A 135 6.85 -6.35 1.48
N ARG A 136 7.10 -6.57 0.19
CA ARG A 136 6.12 -6.28 -0.87
C ARG A 136 4.82 -7.05 -0.68
N ALA A 137 4.89 -8.33 -0.26
CA ALA A 137 3.70 -9.13 0.04
C ALA A 137 2.88 -8.57 1.20
N GLU A 138 3.55 -8.13 2.27
CA GLU A 138 2.88 -7.45 3.39
C GLU A 138 2.25 -6.13 2.97
N ALA A 139 2.93 -5.33 2.16
CA ALA A 139 2.42 -4.08 1.63
C ALA A 139 1.17 -4.30 0.75
N MET A 140 1.20 -5.25 -0.19
CA MET A 140 0.05 -5.63 -1.03
C MET A 140 -1.13 -6.09 -0.17
N THR A 141 -0.88 -6.94 0.83
CA THR A 141 -1.92 -7.41 1.75
C THR A 141 -2.56 -6.25 2.52
N LEU A 142 -1.77 -5.29 2.97
CA LEU A 142 -2.27 -4.13 3.70
C LEU A 142 -3.10 -3.23 2.77
N VAL A 143 -2.61 -2.93 1.56
CA VAL A 143 -3.35 -2.12 0.57
C VAL A 143 -4.70 -2.77 0.24
N ASN A 144 -4.74 -4.08 0.02
CA ASN A 144 -5.98 -4.79 -0.25
C ASN A 144 -6.98 -4.67 0.92
N ARG A 145 -6.50 -4.71 2.16
CA ARG A 145 -7.34 -4.49 3.35
C ARG A 145 -7.86 -3.06 3.45
N VAL A 146 -7.01 -2.06 3.14
CA VAL A 146 -7.42 -0.64 3.08
C VAL A 146 -8.54 -0.44 2.07
N LEU A 147 -8.44 -1.12 0.92
CA LEU A 147 -9.42 -1.05 -0.17
C LEU A 147 -10.63 -1.98 0.03
N ASN A 148 -10.59 -2.84 1.06
CA ASN A 148 -11.55 -3.93 1.26
C ASN A 148 -11.66 -4.86 0.04
N ARG A 149 -10.52 -5.17 -0.59
CA ARG A 149 -10.38 -6.01 -1.79
C ARG A 149 -9.72 -7.34 -1.38
N LEU A 150 -10.54 -8.36 -1.13
CA LEU A 150 -10.09 -9.63 -0.52
C LEU A 150 -10.76 -10.84 -1.18
N PRO A 151 -10.12 -11.50 -2.15
CA PRO A 151 -10.55 -12.85 -2.53
C PRO A 151 -10.33 -13.81 -1.35
N GLU A 152 -11.31 -14.68 -1.10
CA GLU A 152 -11.26 -15.62 0.05
C GLU A 152 -10.42 -16.86 -0.27
N LYS A 153 -10.50 -17.32 -1.52
CA LYS A 153 -9.89 -18.55 -1.99
C LYS A 153 -9.53 -18.47 -3.48
N SER A 154 -8.74 -19.43 -3.96
CA SER A 154 -8.25 -19.42 -5.35
C SER A 154 -9.37 -19.52 -6.39
N GLU A 155 -10.51 -20.13 -6.06
CA GLU A 155 -11.68 -20.23 -6.95
C GLU A 155 -12.43 -18.90 -7.12
N ASP A 156 -12.09 -17.88 -6.35
CA ASP A 156 -12.59 -16.52 -6.51
C ASP A 156 -11.80 -15.71 -7.55
N LEU A 157 -10.63 -16.24 -7.97
CA LEU A 157 -9.80 -15.68 -9.03
C LEU A 157 -10.24 -16.23 -10.42
N LEU A 158 -9.68 -15.67 -11.48
CA LEU A 158 -9.93 -16.10 -12.86
C LEU A 158 -8.70 -16.81 -13.45
N ASP A 159 -8.92 -17.85 -14.24
CA ASP A 159 -7.84 -18.67 -14.81
C ASP A 159 -6.96 -17.92 -15.82
N ASP A 160 -7.50 -16.91 -16.49
CA ASP A 160 -6.84 -16.03 -17.46
C ASP A 160 -6.06 -14.87 -16.83
N MET A 161 -5.96 -14.84 -15.49
CA MET A 161 -5.12 -13.87 -14.77
C MET A 161 -3.64 -14.01 -15.11
N ILE A 162 -2.88 -12.94 -14.91
CA ILE A 162 -1.42 -13.00 -14.94
C ILE A 162 -0.94 -13.87 -13.78
N LYS A 163 -0.18 -14.92 -14.08
CA LYS A 163 0.45 -15.80 -13.10
C LYS A 163 1.94 -15.49 -13.03
N TRP A 164 2.39 -15.10 -11.86
CA TRP A 164 3.78 -14.69 -11.65
C TRP A 164 4.66 -15.88 -11.27
N PRO A 165 5.85 -16.06 -11.88
CA PRO A 165 6.72 -17.22 -11.60
C PRO A 165 7.09 -17.36 -10.12
N ASP A 166 7.30 -16.24 -9.44
CA ASP A 166 7.68 -16.18 -8.02
C ASP A 166 6.48 -16.06 -7.07
N ASN A 167 5.25 -16.18 -7.59
CA ASN A 167 3.99 -16.30 -6.83
C ASN A 167 3.13 -17.46 -7.37
N ALA A 168 3.75 -18.59 -7.74
CA ALA A 168 3.04 -19.74 -8.33
C ALA A 168 2.47 -20.71 -7.28
N ASP A 169 2.99 -20.69 -6.05
CA ASP A 169 2.54 -21.55 -4.95
C ASP A 169 1.30 -20.96 -4.27
N ALA A 170 0.14 -21.57 -4.55
CA ALA A 170 -1.14 -21.12 -3.98
C ALA A 170 -1.28 -21.41 -2.47
N SER A 171 -0.36 -22.15 -1.87
CA SER A 171 -0.39 -22.47 -0.44
C SER A 171 0.26 -21.38 0.44
N VAL A 172 1.04 -20.46 -0.14
CA VAL A 172 1.66 -19.40 0.64
C VAL A 172 0.63 -18.35 1.06
N TRP A 173 0.79 -17.83 2.26
CA TRP A 173 -0.18 -16.93 2.90
C TRP A 173 -0.49 -15.64 2.10
N TYR A 174 0.44 -15.19 1.27
CA TYR A 174 0.31 -13.97 0.49
C TYR A 174 -0.18 -14.20 -0.96
N TYR A 175 -0.37 -15.45 -1.40
CA TYR A 175 -0.71 -15.77 -2.78
C TYR A 175 -1.88 -14.94 -3.32
N LEU A 176 -3.02 -14.99 -2.63
CA LEU A 176 -4.23 -14.26 -3.02
C LEU A 176 -4.02 -12.75 -3.02
N ALA A 177 -3.32 -12.23 -2.00
CA ALA A 177 -3.06 -10.80 -1.88
C ALA A 177 -2.17 -10.27 -3.01
N VAL A 178 -1.19 -11.05 -3.46
CA VAL A 178 -0.34 -10.69 -4.60
C VAL A 178 -1.13 -10.72 -5.90
N GLN A 179 -1.95 -11.74 -6.14
CA GLN A 179 -2.80 -11.81 -7.32
C GLN A 179 -3.78 -10.63 -7.37
N GLU A 180 -4.45 -10.33 -6.26
CA GLU A 180 -5.36 -9.19 -6.12
C GLU A 180 -4.69 -7.86 -6.45
N ALA A 181 -3.52 -7.61 -5.89
CA ALA A 181 -2.82 -6.34 -6.05
C ALA A 181 -2.18 -6.14 -7.43
N THR A 182 -2.04 -7.21 -8.24
CA THR A 182 -1.24 -7.18 -9.47
C THR A 182 -2.00 -7.50 -10.75
N ASN A 183 -3.29 -7.82 -10.64
CA ASN A 183 -4.17 -8.06 -11.78
C ASN A 183 -5.29 -7.02 -11.81
N SER A 184 -5.45 -6.34 -12.92
CA SER A 184 -6.61 -5.45 -13.12
C SER A 184 -7.84 -6.28 -13.46
N HIS A 185 -8.93 -6.11 -12.69
CA HIS A 185 -10.13 -6.92 -12.86
C HIS A 185 -11.40 -6.20 -12.38
N ASP A 186 -12.54 -6.69 -12.82
CA ASP A 186 -13.84 -6.41 -12.23
C ASP A 186 -14.16 -7.49 -11.20
N TYR A 187 -14.95 -7.14 -10.21
CA TYR A 187 -15.37 -8.05 -9.14
C TYR A 187 -16.84 -7.85 -8.78
N SER A 188 -17.36 -8.79 -8.01
CA SER A 188 -18.62 -8.69 -7.28
C SER A 188 -18.41 -9.13 -5.84
N ASP A 189 -19.13 -8.53 -4.91
CA ASP A 189 -19.17 -9.01 -3.53
C ASP A 189 -19.83 -10.41 -3.50
N LYS A 190 -19.37 -11.28 -2.62
CA LYS A 190 -19.93 -12.63 -2.47
C LYS A 190 -21.29 -12.60 -1.79
N SER A 191 -21.48 -11.67 -0.84
CA SER A 191 -22.77 -11.32 -0.25
C SER A 191 -22.71 -9.91 0.36
N ASP A 192 -23.83 -9.28 0.62
CA ASP A 192 -23.92 -7.93 1.22
C ASP A 192 -23.27 -7.83 2.61
N ALA A 193 -23.14 -8.94 3.31
CA ALA A 193 -22.51 -9.04 4.63
C ALA A 193 -21.07 -9.55 4.59
N ASP A 194 -20.58 -9.93 3.42
CA ASP A 194 -19.28 -10.54 3.25
C ASP A 194 -18.22 -9.47 2.90
N LYS A 195 -17.08 -9.57 3.53
CA LYS A 195 -15.90 -8.77 3.19
C LYS A 195 -15.13 -9.31 2.00
N TYR A 196 -15.57 -10.44 1.44
CA TYR A 196 -14.88 -11.13 0.36
C TYR A 196 -15.52 -10.85 -0.99
N GLU A 197 -14.69 -10.82 -2.01
CA GLU A 197 -15.07 -10.62 -3.40
C GLU A 197 -14.78 -11.83 -4.26
N LYS A 198 -15.39 -11.86 -5.44
CA LYS A 198 -15.09 -12.79 -6.52
C LYS A 198 -14.84 -12.02 -7.80
N TRP A 199 -13.76 -12.35 -8.50
CA TRP A 199 -13.44 -11.74 -9.78
C TRP A 199 -14.43 -12.15 -10.86
N THR A 200 -14.79 -11.20 -11.71
CA THR A 200 -15.80 -11.43 -12.77
C THR A 200 -15.22 -11.23 -14.16
N LYS A 201 -14.16 -10.43 -14.33
CA LYS A 201 -13.53 -10.19 -15.62
C LYS A 201 -12.12 -9.62 -15.44
N ILE A 202 -11.15 -10.12 -16.21
CA ILE A 202 -9.83 -9.50 -16.32
C ILE A 202 -9.93 -8.23 -17.17
N ARG A 203 -9.25 -7.18 -16.76
CA ARG A 203 -9.14 -5.89 -17.42
C ARG A 203 -7.72 -5.62 -17.88
N ASP A 204 -7.58 -4.83 -18.94
CA ASP A 204 -6.28 -4.29 -19.31
C ASP A 204 -5.74 -3.38 -18.20
N ALA A 205 -4.44 -3.49 -17.93
CA ALA A 205 -3.79 -2.61 -16.98
C ALA A 205 -3.84 -1.15 -17.47
N ARG A 206 -4.17 -0.23 -16.56
CA ARG A 206 -4.13 1.21 -16.88
C ARG A 206 -2.69 1.64 -17.16
N ASP A 207 -2.49 2.42 -18.23
CA ASP A 207 -1.21 3.10 -18.45
C ASP A 207 -1.08 4.30 -17.49
N TRP A 208 -0.26 4.13 -16.47
CA TRP A 208 0.00 5.17 -15.47
C TRP A 208 1.08 6.16 -15.90
N THR A 209 1.87 5.86 -16.94
CA THR A 209 2.99 6.71 -17.37
C THR A 209 2.54 8.11 -17.81
N LEU A 210 1.30 8.24 -18.26
CA LEU A 210 0.69 9.53 -18.63
C LEU A 210 0.38 10.42 -17.41
N LEU A 211 0.25 9.86 -16.23
CA LEU A 211 -0.12 10.57 -15.00
C LEU A 211 1.07 10.81 -14.05
N GLU A 212 2.17 10.12 -14.29
CA GLU A 212 3.37 10.15 -13.44
C GLU A 212 4.48 11.07 -13.99
N LYS A 213 4.27 11.62 -15.19
CA LYS A 213 5.23 12.52 -15.86
C LYS A 213 5.03 13.98 -15.49
#